data_10cf6402c47e2eda17f7cbe79dbba2f4
#
_entry.id   10cf6402c47e2eda17f7cbe79dbba2f4
#
_cell.length_a   1.000
_cell.length_b   1.000
_cell.length_c   1.000
_cell.angle_alpha   90.00
_cell.angle_beta   90.00
_cell.angle_gamma   90.00
#
_symmetry.space_group_name_H-M   'P 1'
#
loop_
_entity.id
_entity.type
_entity.pdbx_description
1 polymer ?
#
loop_
_entity_poly.entity_id
_entity_poly.type
_entity_poly.pdbx_seq_one_letter_code
_entity_poly.pdbx_strand_id
1 'polypeptide(L)'
;YYSYDIPELIKIQKYYLNENGIINNIQFKSELDVIESVEGNSLFLGMWSISEVPMAERAQLLENLQFFNCKNIFMAMGGQFQSENNMNWLNTVIIPRLEITGYKYNLIRIKHGSDMFYFVATKNKK
;
A
#
# COMPACT_ATOMS: atom_id res chain seq x y z
N TYR A 1 -9.37 3.81 -10.54
CA TYR A 1 -8.07 3.33 -10.12
C TYR A 1 -7.14 4.51 -9.83
N TYR A 2 -6.47 4.50 -8.68
CA TYR A 2 -5.46 5.50 -8.32
C TYR A 2 -4.07 4.87 -8.46
N SER A 3 -3.18 5.53 -9.21
CA SER A 3 -1.74 5.22 -9.22
C SER A 3 -1.01 6.32 -8.45
N TYR A 4 -0.32 5.95 -7.39
CA TYR A 4 0.42 6.87 -6.52
C TYR A 4 1.91 6.61 -6.64
N ASP A 5 2.67 7.65 -6.97
CA ASP A 5 4.13 7.56 -7.11
C ASP A 5 4.77 8.96 -7.08
N ILE A 6 6.09 9.02 -7.12
CA ILE A 6 6.81 10.29 -7.29
C ILE A 6 6.56 10.87 -8.70
N PRO A 7 6.62 12.20 -8.88
CA PRO A 7 6.24 12.86 -10.13
C PRO A 7 6.98 12.36 -11.37
N GLU A 8 8.25 11.98 -11.22
CA GLU A 8 9.08 11.46 -12.31
C GLU A 8 8.58 10.10 -12.80
N LEU A 9 8.26 9.19 -11.88
CA LEU A 9 7.74 7.87 -12.21
C LEU A 9 6.32 7.95 -12.77
N ILE A 10 5.50 8.87 -12.28
CA ILE A 10 4.17 9.14 -12.86
C ILE A 10 4.25 9.50 -14.35
N LYS A 11 5.24 10.29 -14.76
CA LYS A 11 5.43 10.63 -16.19
C LYS A 11 5.71 9.38 -17.02
N ILE A 12 6.58 8.50 -16.51
CA ILE A 12 6.93 7.24 -17.19
C ILE A 12 5.71 6.32 -17.25
N GLN A 13 4.98 6.18 -16.15
CA GLN A 13 3.76 5.37 -16.08
C GLN A 13 2.70 5.87 -17.07
N LYS A 14 2.44 7.17 -17.13
CA LYS A 14 1.50 7.78 -18.08
C LYS A 14 1.89 7.48 -19.52
N TYR A 15 3.15 7.65 -19.87
CA TYR A 15 3.65 7.32 -21.20
C TYR A 15 3.39 5.86 -21.55
N TYR A 16 3.86 4.93 -20.69
CA TYR A 16 3.73 3.50 -20.92
C TYR A 16 2.26 3.04 -21.03
N LEU A 17 1.41 3.50 -20.13
CA LEU A 17 -0.01 3.12 -20.11
C LEU A 17 -0.78 3.70 -21.31
N ASN A 18 -0.40 4.91 -21.76
CA ASN A 18 -0.97 5.51 -22.95
C ASN A 18 -0.61 4.72 -24.22
N GLU A 19 0.66 4.37 -24.39
CA GLU A 19 1.14 3.57 -25.51
C GLU A 19 0.47 2.19 -25.59
N ASN A 20 0.04 1.65 -24.44
CA ASN A 20 -0.65 0.36 -24.37
C ASN A 20 -2.19 0.48 -24.32
N GLY A 21 -2.74 1.68 -24.45
CA GLY A 21 -4.19 1.91 -24.47
C GLY A 21 -4.91 1.66 -23.13
N ILE A 22 -4.16 1.67 -21.99
CA ILE A 22 -4.68 1.31 -20.65
C ILE A 22 -4.90 2.54 -19.77
N ILE A 23 -4.63 3.75 -20.28
CA ILE A 23 -4.63 4.98 -19.45
C ILE A 23 -6.03 5.40 -18.97
N ASN A 24 -7.09 4.91 -19.62
CA ASN A 24 -8.46 5.25 -19.27
C ASN A 24 -8.83 4.76 -17.87
N ASN A 25 -9.47 5.62 -17.06
CA ASN A 25 -9.89 5.34 -15.69
C ASN A 25 -8.75 5.25 -14.65
N ILE A 26 -7.55 5.76 -14.96
CA ILE A 26 -6.45 5.87 -14.00
C ILE A 26 -6.29 7.33 -13.60
N GLN A 27 -6.35 7.61 -12.30
CA GLN A 27 -5.99 8.90 -11.73
C GLN A 27 -4.60 8.79 -11.11
N PHE A 28 -3.70 9.64 -11.55
CA PHE A 28 -2.33 9.69 -11.04
C PHE A 28 -2.25 10.71 -9.92
N LYS A 29 -1.70 10.30 -8.81
CA LYS A 29 -1.53 11.08 -7.59
C LYS A 29 -0.06 11.10 -7.18
N SER A 30 0.42 12.20 -6.67
CA SER A 30 1.78 12.35 -6.16
C SER A 30 1.79 12.64 -4.66
N GLU A 31 2.96 12.67 -4.08
CA GLU A 31 3.27 12.65 -2.64
C GLU A 31 2.41 13.50 -1.68
N LEU A 32 1.83 14.60 -2.13
CA LEU A 32 0.98 15.47 -1.31
C LEU A 32 -0.51 15.33 -1.62
N ASP A 33 -0.86 14.51 -2.61
CA ASP A 33 -2.25 14.31 -2.97
C ASP A 33 -2.97 13.44 -1.95
N VAL A 34 -4.16 13.86 -1.56
CA VAL A 34 -5.04 13.11 -0.68
C VAL A 34 -6.14 12.45 -1.50
N ILE A 35 -6.40 11.17 -1.24
CA ILE A 35 -7.58 10.47 -1.74
C ILE A 35 -8.73 10.80 -0.80
N GLU A 36 -9.76 11.50 -1.28
CA GLU A 36 -10.86 11.99 -0.44
C GLU A 36 -11.69 10.86 0.15
N SER A 37 -11.99 9.84 -0.65
CA SER A 37 -12.76 8.68 -0.19
C SER A 37 -12.45 7.42 -0.99
N VAL A 38 -12.64 6.28 -0.35
CA VAL A 38 -12.55 4.96 -0.97
C VAL A 38 -13.81 4.19 -0.61
N GLU A 39 -14.61 3.84 -1.62
CA GLU A 39 -15.89 3.18 -1.44
C GLU A 39 -15.93 1.76 -2.00
N GLY A 40 -16.88 0.95 -1.49
CA GLY A 40 -17.23 -0.35 -2.05
C GLY A 40 -16.11 -1.40 -1.98
N ASN A 41 -15.91 -2.10 -3.07
CA ASN A 41 -14.94 -3.21 -3.19
C ASN A 41 -13.55 -2.67 -3.56
N SER A 42 -12.91 -1.97 -2.63
CA SER A 42 -11.61 -1.34 -2.83
C SER A 42 -10.46 -2.26 -2.48
N LEU A 43 -9.34 -2.10 -3.17
CA LEU A 43 -8.07 -2.77 -2.90
C LEU A 43 -6.95 -1.73 -2.77
N PHE A 44 -6.26 -1.75 -1.66
CA PHE A 44 -4.95 -1.12 -1.54
C PHE A 44 -3.88 -2.12 -2.01
N LEU A 45 -3.05 -1.69 -2.95
CA LEU A 45 -1.95 -2.50 -3.49
C LEU A 45 -0.63 -1.76 -3.26
N GLY A 46 0.20 -2.28 -2.38
CA GLY A 46 1.53 -1.76 -2.08
C GLY A 46 2.61 -2.78 -2.42
N MET A 47 3.30 -2.57 -3.55
CA MET A 47 4.37 -3.46 -3.98
C MET A 47 5.72 -2.82 -3.65
N TRP A 48 6.34 -3.26 -2.54
CA TRP A 48 7.63 -2.79 -2.01
C TRP A 48 7.66 -1.32 -1.55
N SER A 49 6.97 -0.42 -2.26
CA SER A 49 7.00 1.02 -2.07
C SER A 49 6.78 1.49 -0.63
N ILE A 50 5.80 0.92 0.08
CA ILE A 50 5.52 1.32 1.48
C ILE A 50 6.66 0.94 2.42
N SER A 51 7.31 -0.19 2.18
CA SER A 51 8.44 -0.64 3.02
C SER A 51 9.71 0.17 2.82
N GLU A 52 9.77 0.96 1.76
CA GLU A 52 10.91 1.81 1.40
C GLU A 52 10.71 3.29 1.79
N VAL A 53 9.50 3.67 2.18
CA VAL A 53 9.22 5.01 2.72
C VAL A 53 9.82 5.14 4.13
N PRO A 54 10.46 6.27 4.49
CA PRO A 54 10.93 6.52 5.85
C PRO A 54 9.81 6.36 6.88
N MET A 55 10.12 5.73 8.02
CA MET A 55 9.13 5.36 9.05
C MET A 55 8.30 6.56 9.52
N ALA A 56 8.93 7.72 9.66
CA ALA A 56 8.27 8.95 10.11
C ALA A 56 7.18 9.45 9.15
N GLU A 57 7.26 9.10 7.86
CA GLU A 57 6.35 9.59 6.82
C GLU A 57 5.21 8.60 6.53
N ARG A 58 5.37 7.33 6.91
CA ARG A 58 4.41 6.27 6.57
C ARG A 58 3.01 6.51 7.12
N ALA A 59 2.91 7.03 8.34
CA ALA A 59 1.59 7.26 8.95
C ALA A 59 0.77 8.23 8.13
N GLN A 60 1.36 9.37 7.75
CA GLN A 60 0.69 10.38 6.94
C GLN A 60 0.37 9.86 5.54
N LEU A 61 1.31 9.13 4.93
CA LEU A 61 1.11 8.53 3.61
C LEU A 61 -0.09 7.56 3.62
N LEU A 62 -0.18 6.67 4.59
CA LEU A 62 -1.27 5.69 4.67
C LEU A 62 -2.63 6.37 4.92
N GLU A 63 -2.68 7.46 5.69
CA GLU A 63 -3.90 8.25 5.85
C GLU A 63 -4.29 8.93 4.54
N ASN A 64 -3.36 9.58 3.86
CA ASN A 64 -3.60 10.23 2.57
C ASN A 64 -4.10 9.25 1.51
N LEU A 65 -3.62 8.01 1.51
CA LEU A 65 -4.02 6.95 0.61
C LEU A 65 -5.30 6.20 1.03
N GLN A 66 -5.92 6.59 2.13
CA GLN A 66 -7.12 5.91 2.67
C GLN A 66 -6.91 4.41 2.95
N PHE A 67 -5.70 4.02 3.34
CA PHE A 67 -5.30 2.63 3.57
C PHE A 67 -6.28 1.87 4.46
N PHE A 68 -6.62 2.42 5.63
CA PHE A 68 -7.50 1.78 6.62
C PHE A 68 -8.99 1.79 6.23
N ASN A 69 -9.34 2.44 5.12
CA ASN A 69 -10.69 2.47 4.58
C ASN A 69 -10.87 1.50 3.41
N CYS A 70 -9.79 0.99 2.83
CA CYS A 70 -9.86 -0.03 1.79
C CYS A 70 -10.43 -1.32 2.33
N LYS A 71 -11.30 -1.96 1.55
CA LYS A 71 -11.88 -3.26 1.93
C LYS A 71 -10.85 -4.37 1.95
N ASN A 72 -9.94 -4.35 0.99
CA ASN A 72 -8.87 -5.33 0.86
C ASN A 72 -7.52 -4.60 0.83
N ILE A 73 -6.52 -5.23 1.40
CA ILE A 73 -5.15 -4.74 1.43
C ILE A 73 -4.24 -5.87 0.97
N PHE A 74 -3.36 -5.56 0.03
CA PHE A 74 -2.27 -6.43 -0.35
C PHE A 74 -0.97 -5.63 -0.36
N MET A 75 0.03 -6.10 0.36
CA MET A 75 1.37 -5.52 0.34
C MET A 75 2.42 -6.62 0.13
N ALA A 76 3.42 -6.33 -0.69
CA ALA A 76 4.66 -7.09 -0.75
C ALA A 76 5.75 -6.25 -0.08
N MET A 77 6.45 -6.81 0.90
CA MET A 77 7.38 -6.06 1.76
C MET A 77 8.63 -6.89 2.07
N GLY A 78 9.77 -6.18 2.23
CA GLY A 78 10.89 -6.72 2.98
C GLY A 78 10.69 -6.52 4.48
N GLY A 79 11.18 -7.44 5.31
CA GLY A 79 11.13 -7.30 6.76
C GLY A 79 12.01 -6.17 7.28
N GLN A 80 13.08 -5.85 6.53
CA GLN A 80 13.96 -4.73 6.79
C GLN A 80 14.22 -3.94 5.50
N PHE A 81 14.40 -2.64 5.63
CA PHE A 81 14.88 -1.76 4.58
C PHE A 81 15.81 -0.72 5.21
N GLN A 82 17.08 -0.71 4.80
CA GLN A 82 18.13 0.07 5.44
C GLN A 82 18.17 -0.19 6.97
N SER A 83 17.95 0.85 7.80
CA SER A 83 17.86 0.74 9.26
C SER A 83 16.43 0.46 9.76
N GLU A 84 15.44 0.44 8.90
CA GLU A 84 14.03 0.35 9.25
C GLU A 84 13.58 -1.11 9.42
N ASN A 85 13.01 -1.43 10.58
CA ASN A 85 12.42 -2.74 10.85
C ASN A 85 10.94 -2.75 10.48
N ASN A 86 10.64 -3.12 9.25
CA ASN A 86 9.30 -3.17 8.70
C ASN A 86 8.39 -4.19 9.39
N MET A 87 8.95 -5.31 9.84
CA MET A 87 8.18 -6.31 10.56
C MET A 87 7.74 -5.80 11.94
N ASN A 88 8.63 -5.10 12.65
CA ASN A 88 8.26 -4.47 13.91
C ASN A 88 7.17 -3.42 13.72
N TRP A 89 7.32 -2.55 12.73
CA TRP A 89 6.31 -1.55 12.40
C TRP A 89 4.95 -2.18 12.05
N LEU A 90 4.93 -3.22 11.23
CA LEU A 90 3.72 -3.94 10.88
C LEU A 90 3.02 -4.49 12.13
N ASN A 91 3.77 -5.15 13.02
CA ASN A 91 3.23 -5.78 14.23
C ASN A 91 2.78 -4.78 15.30
N THR A 92 3.45 -3.63 15.41
CA THR A 92 3.16 -2.68 16.50
C THR A 92 2.24 -1.54 16.10
N VAL A 93 2.14 -1.23 14.81
CA VAL A 93 1.36 -0.08 14.32
C VAL A 93 0.18 -0.52 13.44
N ILE A 94 0.44 -1.33 12.41
CA ILE A 94 -0.57 -1.64 11.40
C ILE A 94 -1.56 -2.70 11.89
N ILE A 95 -1.06 -3.84 12.34
CA ILE A 95 -1.90 -4.97 12.74
C ILE A 95 -2.87 -4.59 13.87
N PRO A 96 -2.45 -3.95 14.97
CA PRO A 96 -3.37 -3.57 16.04
C PRO A 96 -4.51 -2.67 15.55
N ARG A 97 -4.20 -1.73 14.66
CA ARG A 97 -5.21 -0.82 14.10
C ARG A 97 -6.19 -1.56 13.16
N LEU A 98 -5.71 -2.49 12.37
CA LEU A 98 -6.55 -3.31 11.49
C LEU A 98 -7.47 -4.23 12.31
N GLU A 99 -6.99 -4.83 13.39
CA GLU A 99 -7.79 -5.68 14.29
C GLU A 99 -8.93 -4.90 14.93
N ILE A 100 -8.67 -3.72 15.48
CA ILE A 100 -9.68 -2.83 16.07
C ILE A 100 -10.73 -2.44 15.03
N THR A 101 -10.33 -2.26 13.77
CA THR A 101 -11.24 -1.88 12.68
C THR A 101 -11.88 -3.07 11.96
N GLY A 102 -11.69 -4.29 12.45
CA GLY A 102 -12.38 -5.49 12.04
C GLY A 102 -11.81 -6.19 10.81
N TYR A 103 -10.52 -6.03 10.54
CA TYR A 103 -9.85 -6.81 9.49
C TYR A 103 -9.41 -8.18 10.01
N LYS A 104 -9.42 -9.15 9.10
CA LYS A 104 -8.64 -10.40 9.19
C LYS A 104 -7.43 -10.27 8.29
N TYR A 105 -6.29 -10.78 8.72
CA TYR A 105 -5.05 -10.69 7.96
C TYR A 105 -4.27 -12.01 7.95
N ASN A 106 -3.37 -12.12 6.98
CA ASN A 106 -2.39 -13.20 6.87
C ASN A 106 -1.03 -12.63 6.47
N LEU A 107 0.02 -13.20 7.03
CA LEU A 107 1.41 -13.01 6.62
C LEU A 107 1.88 -14.26 5.89
N ILE A 108 2.32 -14.12 4.64
CA ILE A 108 2.75 -15.22 3.78
C ILE A 108 4.20 -14.99 3.41
N ARG A 109 5.10 -15.81 3.93
CA ARG A 109 6.54 -15.71 3.61
C ARG A 109 6.80 -16.06 2.16
N ILE A 110 7.63 -15.27 1.49
CA ILE A 110 8.04 -15.54 0.09
C ILE A 110 9.17 -16.57 0.13
N LYS A 111 8.98 -17.71 -0.55
CA LYS A 111 9.88 -18.90 -0.45
C LYS A 111 11.33 -18.64 -0.89
N HIS A 112 11.56 -17.69 -1.78
CA HIS A 112 12.88 -17.41 -2.36
C HIS A 112 13.53 -16.12 -1.85
N GLY A 113 12.87 -15.42 -0.92
CA GLY A 113 13.39 -14.22 -0.27
C GLY A 113 13.66 -14.48 1.21
N SER A 114 14.87 -14.24 1.68
CA SER A 114 15.25 -14.52 3.06
C SER A 114 14.42 -13.75 4.10
N ASP A 115 13.96 -12.56 3.75
CA ASP A 115 13.23 -11.65 4.65
C ASP A 115 12.09 -10.91 3.91
N MET A 116 11.40 -11.62 3.02
CA MET A 116 10.32 -11.05 2.21
C MET A 116 9.00 -11.74 2.50
N PHE A 117 7.91 -10.97 2.50
CA PHE A 117 6.59 -11.50 2.76
C PHE A 117 5.48 -10.73 2.04
N TYR A 118 4.35 -11.40 1.86
CA TYR A 118 3.09 -10.77 1.50
C TYR A 118 2.26 -10.56 2.77
N PHE A 119 1.71 -9.37 2.89
CA PHE A 119 0.68 -9.05 3.87
C PHE A 119 -0.65 -8.90 3.14
N VAL A 120 -1.63 -9.68 3.56
CA VAL A 120 -2.99 -9.66 2.99
C VAL A 120 -3.98 -9.40 4.10
N ALA A 121 -4.84 -8.42 3.94
CA ALA A 121 -5.91 -8.16 4.90
C ALA A 121 -7.25 -7.89 4.20
N THR A 122 -8.33 -8.30 4.84
CA THR A 122 -9.69 -8.09 4.35
C THR A 122 -10.59 -7.67 5.49
N LYS A 123 -11.35 -6.60 5.27
CA LYS A 123 -12.32 -6.09 6.23
C LYS A 123 -13.56 -6.99 6.24
N ASN A 124 -13.93 -7.50 7.41
CA ASN A 124 -15.15 -8.27 7.55
C ASN A 124 -16.37 -7.41 7.18
N LYS A 125 -17.35 -8.01 6.51
CA LYS A 125 -18.67 -7.37 6.41
C LYS A 125 -19.27 -7.31 7.83
N LYS A 126 -19.63 -6.11 8.26
CA LYS A 126 -20.55 -5.97 9.38
C LYS A 126 -21.93 -6.47 9.00
#